data_56cfabfd7eacb2593005a74c3e6b5eda
#
_entry.id   56cfabfd7eacb2593005a74c3e6b5eda
#
_cell.length_a   1.000
_cell.length_b   1.000
_cell.length_c   1.000
_cell.angle_alpha   90.00
_cell.angle_beta   90.00
_cell.angle_gamma   90.00
#
_symmetry.space_group_name_H-M   'P 1'
#
loop_
_entity.id
_entity.type
_entity.pdbx_description
1 polymer ?
#
loop_
_entity_poly.entity_id
_entity_poly.type
_entity_poly.pdbx_seq_one_letter_code
_entity_poly.pdbx_strand_id
1 'polypeptide(L)'
;MAYGNVGEARRPGRIEVVCGSMFSGKTEELIRRLRRAKFAHQKVEIFKPSIDKRYSEDEVVSHDSNSIMSTPIDTAAQILLLASDIDVVGIDEAQFLDEGLVDVCNELANRGMRVIVAGLDMDYKGVPFGPMPALCAIADDVQKVHAICVKCGALAYVSHRKVAGDKRVMLGEQQEYEPLCRECFRKEMEMKSEE
;
A
#
# COMPACT_ATOMS: atom_id res chain seq x y z
N MET A 1 -1.24 16.83 -49.01
CA MET A 1 -1.86 17.17 -47.70
C MET A 1 -1.31 16.18 -46.68
N ALA A 2 -0.42 16.66 -45.80
CA ALA A 2 0.16 15.84 -44.73
C ALA A 2 -0.85 15.79 -43.57
N TYR A 3 -1.39 14.64 -43.27
CA TYR A 3 -2.12 14.41 -42.03
C TYR A 3 -1.11 14.49 -40.88
N GLY A 4 -1.14 15.61 -40.15
CA GLY A 4 -0.39 15.73 -38.91
C GLY A 4 -0.85 14.68 -37.94
N ASN A 5 0.10 13.89 -37.41
CA ASN A 5 -0.13 13.02 -36.27
C ASN A 5 -0.72 13.89 -35.14
N VAL A 6 -2.00 13.67 -34.85
CA VAL A 6 -2.60 14.14 -33.61
C VAL A 6 -1.84 13.41 -32.50
N GLY A 7 -0.92 14.12 -31.85
CA GLY A 7 -0.14 13.58 -30.76
C GLY A 7 -1.09 12.95 -29.76
N GLU A 8 -0.85 11.69 -29.40
CA GLU A 8 -1.56 11.03 -28.31
C GLU A 8 -1.52 11.96 -27.10
N ALA A 9 -2.70 12.41 -26.67
CA ALA A 9 -2.83 13.29 -25.52
C ALA A 9 -2.23 12.53 -24.33
N ARG A 10 -1.02 12.94 -23.90
CA ARG A 10 -0.29 12.35 -22.79
C ARG A 10 -1.21 12.39 -21.57
N ARG A 11 -1.62 11.25 -21.06
CA ARG A 11 -2.46 11.21 -19.85
C ARG A 11 -1.65 11.84 -18.72
N PRO A 12 -2.23 12.74 -17.93
CA PRO A 12 -1.53 13.30 -16.77
C PRO A 12 -1.21 12.17 -15.80
N GLY A 13 0.03 12.14 -15.31
CA GLY A 13 0.39 11.24 -14.22
C GLY A 13 -0.36 11.62 -12.95
N ARG A 14 -0.51 10.67 -12.05
CA ARG A 14 -1.22 10.86 -10.78
C ARG A 14 -0.79 9.86 -9.73
N ILE A 15 -0.99 10.21 -8.47
CA ILE A 15 -0.72 9.38 -7.31
C ILE A 15 -2.04 9.00 -6.65
N GLU A 16 -2.28 7.69 -6.49
CA GLU A 16 -3.43 7.14 -5.78
C GLU A 16 -2.93 6.35 -4.57
N VAL A 17 -3.49 6.60 -3.39
CA VAL A 17 -3.12 5.89 -2.17
C VAL A 17 -4.31 5.08 -1.66
N VAL A 18 -4.07 3.79 -1.39
CA VAL A 18 -5.01 2.89 -0.70
C VAL A 18 -4.42 2.56 0.66
N CYS A 19 -4.98 3.12 1.72
CA CYS A 19 -4.46 2.94 3.07
C CYS A 19 -5.52 2.33 4.02
N GLY A 20 -5.09 1.90 5.20
CA GLY A 20 -5.97 1.33 6.22
C GLY A 20 -5.31 0.21 7.01
N SER A 21 -6.04 -0.39 7.97
CA SER A 21 -5.54 -1.46 8.83
C SER A 21 -5.25 -2.76 8.07
N MET A 22 -4.62 -3.73 8.71
CA MET A 22 -4.55 -5.10 8.20
C MET A 22 -5.98 -5.65 8.01
N PHE A 23 -6.12 -6.59 7.10
CA PHE A 23 -7.40 -7.27 6.75
C PHE A 23 -8.47 -6.35 6.16
N SER A 24 -8.12 -5.18 5.68
CA SER A 24 -9.05 -4.18 5.13
C SER A 24 -9.23 -4.24 3.60
N GLY A 25 -8.52 -5.13 2.91
CA GLY A 25 -8.64 -5.27 1.46
C GLY A 25 -7.77 -4.31 0.64
N LYS A 26 -6.68 -3.76 1.22
CA LYS A 26 -5.77 -2.85 0.50
C LYS A 26 -5.14 -3.50 -0.73
N THR A 27 -4.55 -4.69 -0.56
CA THR A 27 -3.90 -5.45 -1.63
C THR A 27 -4.90 -5.86 -2.70
N GLU A 28 -6.11 -6.27 -2.31
CA GLU A 28 -7.21 -6.58 -3.23
C GLU A 28 -7.59 -5.36 -4.09
N GLU A 29 -7.69 -4.19 -3.48
CA GLU A 29 -8.01 -2.95 -4.19
C GLU A 29 -6.87 -2.53 -5.12
N LEU A 30 -5.60 -2.64 -4.68
CA LEU A 30 -4.43 -2.44 -5.53
C LEU A 30 -4.49 -3.35 -6.75
N ILE A 31 -4.64 -4.66 -6.57
CA ILE A 31 -4.72 -5.65 -7.64
C ILE A 31 -5.89 -5.34 -8.58
N ARG A 32 -7.06 -4.97 -8.03
CA ARG A 32 -8.24 -4.59 -8.83
C ARG A 32 -7.94 -3.41 -9.75
N ARG A 33 -7.29 -2.35 -9.25
CA ARG A 33 -6.91 -1.18 -10.05
C ARG A 33 -5.90 -1.53 -11.13
N LEU A 34 -4.89 -2.35 -10.80
CA LEU A 34 -3.84 -2.77 -11.73
C LEU A 34 -4.38 -3.69 -12.84
N ARG A 35 -5.31 -4.60 -12.52
CA ARG A 35 -5.99 -5.42 -13.52
C ARG A 35 -6.78 -4.57 -14.52
N ARG A 36 -7.49 -3.54 -14.06
CA ARG A 36 -8.19 -2.61 -14.95
C ARG A 36 -7.21 -1.88 -15.88
N ALA A 37 -6.03 -1.51 -15.41
CA ALA A 37 -4.99 -0.92 -16.24
C ALA A 37 -4.50 -1.91 -17.32
N LYS A 38 -4.26 -3.18 -16.95
CA LYS A 38 -3.90 -4.24 -17.90
C LYS A 38 -4.99 -4.47 -18.96
N PHE A 39 -6.27 -4.46 -18.59
CA PHE A 39 -7.37 -4.53 -19.55
C PHE A 39 -7.42 -3.33 -20.51
N ALA A 40 -6.91 -2.17 -20.07
CA ALA A 40 -6.74 -0.99 -20.92
C ALA A 40 -5.40 -1.01 -21.72
N HIS A 41 -4.75 -2.17 -21.82
CA HIS A 41 -3.48 -2.39 -22.53
C HIS A 41 -2.33 -1.51 -22.02
N GLN A 42 -2.38 -1.07 -20.75
CA GLN A 42 -1.31 -0.32 -20.12
C GLN A 42 -0.23 -1.30 -19.60
N LYS A 43 1.04 -0.88 -19.71
CA LYS A 43 2.17 -1.59 -19.12
C LYS A 43 2.19 -1.37 -17.61
N VAL A 44 2.10 -2.45 -16.84
CA VAL A 44 1.96 -2.42 -15.39
C VAL A 44 3.12 -3.16 -14.74
N GLU A 45 3.76 -2.54 -13.77
CA GLU A 45 4.75 -3.17 -12.89
C GLU A 45 4.34 -2.98 -11.42
N ILE A 46 4.65 -3.98 -10.57
CA ILE A 46 4.37 -3.93 -9.14
C ILE A 46 5.68 -4.09 -8.38
N PHE A 47 5.87 -3.25 -7.37
CA PHE A 47 6.99 -3.29 -6.45
C PHE A 47 6.52 -3.60 -5.03
N LYS A 48 7.32 -4.36 -4.28
CA LYS A 48 7.11 -4.61 -2.85
C LYS A 48 8.44 -4.56 -2.10
N PRO A 49 8.46 -4.21 -0.82
CA PRO A 49 9.67 -4.30 0.00
C PRO A 49 10.17 -5.75 0.10
N SER A 50 11.48 -5.97 -0.10
CA SER A 50 12.11 -7.30 0.01
C SER A 50 12.04 -7.89 1.42
N ILE A 51 11.79 -7.07 2.45
CA ILE A 51 11.54 -7.53 3.83
C ILE A 51 10.23 -8.32 3.94
N ASP A 52 9.25 -8.11 3.06
CA ASP A 52 7.97 -8.82 3.10
C ASP A 52 8.07 -10.19 2.45
N LYS A 53 8.41 -11.19 3.27
CA LYS A 53 8.56 -12.62 2.89
C LYS A 53 7.33 -13.46 3.22
N ARG A 54 6.18 -12.86 3.55
CA ARG A 54 4.96 -13.58 3.97
C ARG A 54 4.35 -14.45 2.87
N TYR A 55 4.62 -14.08 1.62
CA TYR A 55 4.19 -14.83 0.42
C TYR A 55 5.41 -15.14 -0.45
N SER A 56 5.23 -15.92 -1.54
CA SER A 56 6.35 -16.23 -2.46
C SER A 56 7.06 -14.94 -2.88
N GLU A 57 8.39 -14.99 -3.01
CA GLU A 57 9.24 -13.80 -3.15
C GLU A 57 8.83 -12.91 -4.33
N ASP A 58 8.13 -13.45 -5.32
CA ASP A 58 7.79 -12.82 -6.58
C ASP A 58 6.30 -12.51 -6.78
N GLU A 59 5.44 -12.67 -5.77
CA GLU A 59 4.00 -12.46 -5.93
C GLU A 59 3.42 -11.52 -4.89
N VAL A 60 2.53 -10.63 -5.32
CA VAL A 60 1.56 -9.95 -4.45
C VAL A 60 0.29 -10.79 -4.45
N VAL A 61 -0.01 -11.40 -3.31
CA VAL A 61 -1.15 -12.31 -3.15
C VAL A 61 -2.22 -11.64 -2.30
N SER A 62 -3.44 -11.60 -2.79
CA SER A 62 -4.59 -11.30 -1.95
C SER A 62 -5.03 -12.55 -1.17
N HIS A 63 -5.76 -12.37 -0.08
CA HIS A 63 -6.33 -13.47 0.71
C HIS A 63 -7.18 -14.46 -0.11
N ASP A 64 -7.64 -14.05 -1.29
CA ASP A 64 -8.44 -14.87 -2.23
C ASP A 64 -7.58 -15.56 -3.32
N SER A 65 -6.28 -15.78 -3.09
CA SER A 65 -5.35 -16.45 -4.04
C SER A 65 -5.18 -15.73 -5.39
N ASN A 66 -5.53 -14.45 -5.47
CA ASN A 66 -5.30 -13.62 -6.65
C ASN A 66 -3.90 -13.03 -6.59
N SER A 67 -2.96 -13.60 -7.32
CA SER A 67 -1.59 -13.11 -7.39
C SER A 67 -1.30 -12.29 -8.66
N ILE A 68 -0.41 -11.32 -8.54
CA ILE A 68 0.26 -10.67 -9.65
C ILE A 68 1.75 -10.68 -9.33
N MET A 69 2.58 -11.03 -10.32
CA MET A 69 4.04 -10.97 -10.18
C MET A 69 4.47 -9.58 -9.73
N SER A 70 5.38 -9.53 -8.77
CA SER A 70 5.92 -8.28 -8.21
C SER A 70 7.44 -8.34 -8.14
N THR A 71 8.07 -7.19 -8.26
CA THR A 71 9.51 -7.03 -8.15
C THR A 71 9.87 -6.60 -6.72
N PRO A 72 10.59 -7.44 -5.94
CA PRO A 72 11.06 -7.06 -4.62
C PRO A 72 12.15 -6.00 -4.73
N ILE A 73 12.10 -4.99 -3.83
CA ILE A 73 13.06 -3.88 -3.77
C ILE A 73 13.51 -3.61 -2.34
N ASP A 74 14.75 -3.16 -2.18
CA ASP A 74 15.30 -2.77 -0.88
C ASP A 74 15.14 -1.29 -0.57
N THR A 75 15.11 -0.44 -1.60
CA THR A 75 14.97 1.01 -1.49
C THR A 75 14.00 1.56 -2.52
N ALA A 76 13.31 2.65 -2.18
CA ALA A 76 12.38 3.32 -3.08
C ALA A 76 13.06 3.80 -4.38
N ALA A 77 14.32 4.23 -4.32
CA ALA A 77 15.06 4.71 -5.49
C ALA A 77 15.20 3.66 -6.61
N GLN A 78 15.18 2.37 -6.28
CA GLN A 78 15.24 1.30 -7.28
C GLN A 78 14.05 1.33 -8.25
N ILE A 79 12.89 1.82 -7.81
CA ILE A 79 11.70 1.95 -8.66
C ILE A 79 12.00 2.84 -9.87
N LEU A 80 12.71 3.97 -9.67
CA LEU A 80 13.04 4.90 -10.76
C LEU A 80 13.95 4.27 -11.83
N LEU A 81 14.77 3.31 -11.44
CA LEU A 81 15.67 2.59 -12.36
C LEU A 81 14.92 1.50 -13.15
N LEU A 82 13.94 0.86 -12.53
CA LEU A 82 13.21 -0.26 -13.09
C LEU A 82 11.98 0.15 -13.90
N ALA A 83 11.40 1.32 -13.60
CA ALA A 83 10.16 1.81 -14.22
C ALA A 83 10.40 2.60 -15.54
N SER A 84 11.24 2.09 -16.46
CA SER A 84 11.66 2.87 -17.64
C SER A 84 10.66 2.89 -18.81
N ASP A 85 9.78 1.91 -18.91
CA ASP A 85 8.79 1.78 -20.01
C ASP A 85 7.46 1.26 -19.47
N ILE A 86 6.92 1.96 -18.47
CA ILE A 86 5.76 1.57 -17.70
C ILE A 86 4.75 2.70 -17.69
N ASP A 87 3.46 2.37 -17.83
CA ASP A 87 2.36 3.33 -17.75
C ASP A 87 1.82 3.45 -16.31
N VAL A 88 1.82 2.32 -15.58
CA VAL A 88 1.23 2.22 -14.24
C VAL A 88 2.16 1.47 -13.30
N VAL A 89 2.53 2.12 -12.22
CA VAL A 89 3.33 1.56 -11.13
C VAL A 89 2.43 1.25 -9.95
N GLY A 90 2.44 0.00 -9.49
CA GLY A 90 1.84 -0.44 -8.23
C GLY A 90 2.93 -0.60 -7.16
N ILE A 91 2.65 -0.18 -5.94
CA ILE A 91 3.55 -0.35 -4.79
C ILE A 91 2.73 -0.92 -3.65
N ASP A 92 3.07 -2.14 -3.19
CA ASP A 92 2.41 -2.75 -2.04
C ASP A 92 3.29 -2.68 -0.79
N GLU A 93 2.68 -2.76 0.39
CA GLU A 93 3.33 -2.70 1.71
C GLU A 93 4.28 -1.50 1.87
N ALA A 94 3.89 -0.36 1.30
CA ALA A 94 4.72 0.85 1.18
C ALA A 94 5.25 1.40 2.51
N GLN A 95 4.58 1.11 3.65
CA GLN A 95 5.04 1.52 4.99
C GLN A 95 6.40 0.96 5.39
N PHE A 96 6.89 -0.07 4.69
CA PHE A 96 8.20 -0.68 4.95
C PHE A 96 9.32 -0.12 4.07
N LEU A 97 9.01 0.73 3.11
CA LEU A 97 10.00 1.44 2.29
C LEU A 97 10.51 2.70 3.02
N ASP A 98 11.61 3.24 2.53
CA ASP A 98 12.20 4.46 3.05
C ASP A 98 11.39 5.72 2.69
N GLU A 99 11.64 6.82 3.40
CA GLU A 99 10.96 8.12 3.22
C GLU A 99 11.17 8.71 1.81
N GLY A 100 12.20 8.30 1.09
CA GLY A 100 12.46 8.69 -0.30
C GLY A 100 11.35 8.26 -1.26
N LEU A 101 10.45 7.36 -0.84
CA LEU A 101 9.32 6.93 -1.65
C LEU A 101 8.40 8.10 -2.04
N VAL A 102 8.30 9.13 -1.21
CA VAL A 102 7.49 10.33 -1.49
C VAL A 102 8.00 11.05 -2.73
N ASP A 103 9.30 11.29 -2.81
CA ASP A 103 9.95 11.93 -3.95
C ASP A 103 9.89 11.05 -5.20
N VAL A 104 10.08 9.74 -5.04
CA VAL A 104 9.96 8.75 -6.12
C VAL A 104 8.55 8.78 -6.73
N CYS A 105 7.49 8.76 -5.91
CA CYS A 105 6.12 8.83 -6.40
C CYS A 105 5.84 10.14 -7.16
N ASN A 106 6.30 11.29 -6.64
CA ASN A 106 6.19 12.57 -7.32
C ASN A 106 6.90 12.56 -8.68
N GLU A 107 8.13 12.05 -8.73
CA GLU A 107 8.91 11.98 -9.96
C GLU A 107 8.24 11.08 -11.02
N LEU A 108 7.74 9.91 -10.64
CA LEU A 108 7.01 9.02 -11.54
C LEU A 108 5.73 9.68 -12.08
N ALA A 109 4.95 10.34 -11.22
CA ALA A 109 3.75 11.05 -11.61
C ALA A 109 4.09 12.23 -12.54
N ASN A 110 5.15 13.00 -12.27
CA ASN A 110 5.62 14.08 -13.13
C ASN A 110 6.07 13.60 -14.53
N ARG A 111 6.57 12.35 -14.62
CA ARG A 111 6.86 11.69 -15.90
C ARG A 111 5.59 11.24 -16.65
N GLY A 112 4.41 11.37 -16.05
CA GLY A 112 3.12 11.01 -16.65
C GLY A 112 2.64 9.61 -16.31
N MET A 113 3.28 8.92 -15.33
CA MET A 113 2.87 7.60 -14.87
C MET A 113 1.73 7.69 -13.87
N ARG A 114 0.87 6.68 -13.87
CA ARG A 114 -0.10 6.46 -12.79
C ARG A 114 0.56 5.64 -11.70
N VAL A 115 0.66 6.18 -10.50
CA VAL A 115 1.25 5.52 -9.33
C VAL A 115 0.15 5.14 -8.36
N ILE A 116 0.07 3.86 -7.99
CA ILE A 116 -0.92 3.34 -7.03
C ILE A 116 -0.18 2.72 -5.86
N VAL A 117 -0.33 3.31 -4.69
CA VAL A 117 0.37 2.91 -3.47
C VAL A 117 -0.61 2.28 -2.50
N ALA A 118 -0.28 1.10 -1.97
CA ALA A 118 -1.03 0.44 -0.91
C ALA A 118 -0.14 0.27 0.33
N GLY A 119 -0.69 0.54 1.52
CA GLY A 119 0.07 0.38 2.76
C GLY A 119 -0.72 0.67 4.03
N LEU A 120 -0.14 0.26 5.16
CA LEU A 120 -0.65 0.56 6.49
C LEU A 120 -0.43 2.04 6.82
N ASP A 121 -1.48 2.78 7.11
CA ASP A 121 -1.37 4.19 7.50
C ASP A 121 -0.90 4.39 8.95
N MET A 122 -1.11 3.38 9.81
CA MET A 122 -0.66 3.38 11.19
C MET A 122 -0.03 2.05 11.59
N ASP A 123 0.91 2.09 12.52
CA ASP A 123 1.45 0.91 13.17
C ASP A 123 0.49 0.34 14.23
N TYR A 124 0.91 -0.73 14.91
CA TYR A 124 0.10 -1.42 15.92
C TYR A 124 -0.20 -0.59 17.18
N LYS A 125 0.48 0.52 17.38
CA LYS A 125 0.25 1.50 18.47
C LYS A 125 -0.70 2.62 18.04
N GLY A 126 -1.18 2.60 16.79
CA GLY A 126 -1.99 3.67 16.23
C GLY A 126 -1.19 4.93 15.87
N VAL A 127 0.13 4.80 15.71
CA VAL A 127 1.03 5.90 15.32
C VAL A 127 1.23 5.88 13.79
N PRO A 128 1.24 7.04 13.12
CA PRO A 128 1.51 7.14 11.69
C PRO A 128 2.76 6.36 11.27
N PHE A 129 2.69 5.63 10.15
CA PHE A 129 3.68 4.63 9.80
C PHE A 129 4.44 4.96 8.51
N GLY A 130 5.79 5.02 8.61
CA GLY A 130 6.72 5.22 7.50
C GLY A 130 6.31 6.39 6.59
N PRO A 131 6.51 6.26 5.28
CA PRO A 131 6.20 7.33 4.31
C PRO A 131 4.69 7.54 4.09
N MET A 132 3.81 6.66 4.61
CA MET A 132 2.39 6.68 4.30
C MET A 132 1.67 8.00 4.60
N PRO A 133 1.94 8.72 5.72
CA PRO A 133 1.30 10.01 5.99
C PRO A 133 1.65 11.06 4.94
N ALA A 134 2.91 11.13 4.53
CA ALA A 134 3.36 12.05 3.50
C ALA A 134 2.81 11.68 2.11
N LEU A 135 2.75 10.38 1.80
CA LEU A 135 2.11 9.89 0.57
C LEU A 135 0.63 10.25 0.50
N CYS A 136 -0.12 10.11 1.61
CA CYS A 136 -1.51 10.54 1.67
C CYS A 136 -1.66 12.05 1.44
N ALA A 137 -0.68 12.85 1.89
CA ALA A 137 -0.72 14.30 1.73
C ALA A 137 -0.50 14.76 0.29
N ILE A 138 0.37 14.06 -0.47
CA ILE A 138 0.70 14.43 -1.86
C ILE A 138 -0.19 13.74 -2.91
N ALA A 139 -1.00 12.76 -2.51
CA ALA A 139 -1.82 11.98 -3.43
C ALA A 139 -2.96 12.80 -4.04
N ASP A 140 -3.26 12.53 -5.32
CA ASP A 140 -4.43 13.08 -6.03
C ASP A 140 -5.73 12.38 -5.59
N ASP A 141 -5.63 11.11 -5.14
CA ASP A 141 -6.75 10.32 -4.61
C ASP A 141 -6.30 9.49 -3.42
N VAL A 142 -7.04 9.54 -2.32
CA VAL A 142 -6.79 8.75 -1.11
C VAL A 142 -8.04 7.95 -0.77
N GLN A 143 -7.93 6.63 -0.81
CA GLN A 143 -8.97 5.73 -0.34
C GLN A 143 -8.52 5.05 0.95
N LYS A 144 -9.20 5.38 2.07
CA LYS A 144 -9.02 4.67 3.33
C LYS A 144 -10.03 3.54 3.42
N VAL A 145 -9.53 2.30 3.42
CA VAL A 145 -10.33 1.08 3.54
C VAL A 145 -10.30 0.57 4.98
N HIS A 146 -11.36 -0.11 5.38
CA HIS A 146 -11.54 -0.57 6.76
C HIS A 146 -11.81 -2.07 6.82
N ALA A 147 -11.16 -2.75 7.77
CA ALA A 147 -11.57 -4.08 8.20
C ALA A 147 -12.77 -3.99 9.16
N ILE A 148 -13.25 -5.13 9.61
CA ILE A 148 -14.29 -5.22 10.65
C ILE A 148 -13.63 -5.49 11.99
N CYS A 149 -13.98 -4.70 13.00
CA CYS A 149 -13.52 -4.88 14.37
C CYS A 149 -13.97 -6.23 14.92
N VAL A 150 -13.02 -7.08 15.30
CA VAL A 150 -13.32 -8.42 15.81
C VAL A 150 -14.02 -8.44 17.15
N LYS A 151 -14.00 -7.34 17.90
CA LYS A 151 -14.65 -7.23 19.22
C LYS A 151 -16.12 -6.80 19.14
N CYS A 152 -16.46 -5.87 18.23
CA CYS A 152 -17.80 -5.27 18.22
C CYS A 152 -18.47 -5.17 16.86
N GLY A 153 -17.82 -5.58 15.76
CA GLY A 153 -18.37 -5.53 14.42
C GLY A 153 -18.37 -4.15 13.74
N ALA A 154 -17.91 -3.09 14.41
CA ALA A 154 -17.77 -1.75 13.81
C ALA A 154 -16.57 -1.71 12.82
N LEU A 155 -16.46 -0.62 12.04
CA LEU A 155 -15.31 -0.40 11.18
C LEU A 155 -14.02 -0.28 12.00
N ALA A 156 -13.05 -1.13 11.70
CA ALA A 156 -11.75 -1.08 12.33
C ALA A 156 -10.89 0.04 11.74
N TYR A 157 -10.04 0.64 12.57
CA TYR A 157 -9.13 1.69 12.13
C TYR A 157 -7.65 1.39 12.41
N VAL A 158 -7.35 0.41 13.26
CA VAL A 158 -5.98 0.06 13.66
C VAL A 158 -5.77 -1.45 13.64
N SER A 159 -4.53 -1.87 13.39
CA SER A 159 -4.07 -3.26 13.49
C SER A 159 -3.47 -3.47 14.87
N HIS A 160 -4.25 -3.92 15.85
CA HIS A 160 -3.77 -4.17 17.21
C HIS A 160 -2.93 -5.44 17.25
N ARG A 161 -1.75 -5.38 17.92
CA ARG A 161 -0.89 -6.54 18.14
C ARG A 161 -1.30 -7.28 19.40
N LYS A 162 -1.62 -8.57 19.26
CA LYS A 162 -2.03 -9.45 20.36
C LYS A 162 -0.84 -9.96 21.19
N VAL A 163 0.31 -10.15 20.55
CA VAL A 163 1.51 -10.73 21.19
C VAL A 163 2.44 -9.64 21.73
N ALA A 164 3.11 -9.94 22.85
CA ALA A 164 4.09 -9.04 23.44
C ALA A 164 5.32 -8.89 22.55
N GLY A 165 5.90 -7.69 22.52
CA GLY A 165 7.14 -7.40 21.80
C GLY A 165 7.27 -5.93 21.45
N ASP A 166 8.50 -5.38 21.55
CA ASP A 166 8.78 -3.96 21.35
C ASP A 166 9.16 -3.60 19.90
N LYS A 167 9.41 -4.59 19.05
CA LYS A 167 9.78 -4.31 17.65
C LYS A 167 8.59 -3.68 16.92
N ARG A 168 8.80 -2.51 16.32
CA ARG A 168 7.77 -1.81 15.53
C ARG A 168 7.31 -2.63 14.34
N VAL A 169 8.24 -3.32 13.68
CA VAL A 169 7.97 -4.21 12.57
C VAL A 169 8.06 -5.66 13.07
N MET A 170 6.93 -6.35 13.04
CA MET A 170 6.84 -7.79 13.18
C MET A 170 5.95 -8.29 12.03
N LEU A 171 6.56 -9.05 11.13
CA LEU A 171 5.82 -9.71 10.05
C LEU A 171 4.95 -10.78 10.70
N GLY A 172 3.65 -10.72 10.46
CA GLY A 172 2.68 -11.62 11.06
C GLY A 172 1.32 -11.51 10.39
N GLU A 173 0.47 -12.47 10.69
CA GLU A 173 -0.88 -12.60 10.13
C GLU A 173 -1.96 -12.53 11.23
N GLN A 174 -3.08 -13.23 11.03
CA GLN A 174 -4.23 -13.24 11.96
C GLN A 174 -3.91 -13.79 13.36
N GLN A 175 -2.81 -14.51 13.53
CA GLN A 175 -2.39 -15.02 14.84
C GLN A 175 -1.80 -13.89 15.70
N GLU A 176 -1.07 -12.95 15.11
CA GLU A 176 -0.33 -11.89 15.79
C GLU A 176 -1.10 -10.56 15.85
N TYR A 177 -2.00 -10.32 14.88
CA TYR A 177 -2.72 -9.05 14.74
C TYR A 177 -4.22 -9.25 14.68
N GLU A 178 -4.96 -8.24 15.13
CA GLU A 178 -6.41 -8.15 15.01
C GLU A 178 -6.85 -6.72 14.66
N PRO A 179 -7.85 -6.56 13.78
CA PRO A 179 -8.39 -5.24 13.46
C PRO A 179 -9.35 -4.77 14.57
N LEU A 180 -9.10 -3.58 15.11
CA LEU A 180 -9.95 -2.98 16.15
C LEU A 180 -10.45 -1.60 15.73
N CYS A 181 -11.69 -1.29 16.15
CA CYS A 181 -12.21 0.08 16.11
C CYS A 181 -11.55 0.94 17.20
N ARG A 182 -11.70 2.26 17.11
CA ARG A 182 -11.08 3.22 18.03
C ARG A 182 -11.42 2.94 19.49
N GLU A 183 -12.67 2.65 19.80
CA GLU A 183 -13.11 2.39 21.18
C GLU A 183 -12.54 1.09 21.74
N CYS A 184 -12.62 -0.01 20.97
CA CYS A 184 -12.07 -1.31 21.41
C CYS A 184 -10.56 -1.23 21.58
N PHE A 185 -9.84 -0.56 20.66
CA PHE A 185 -8.41 -0.35 20.78
C PHE A 185 -8.02 0.43 22.03
N ARG A 186 -8.74 1.54 22.34
CA ARG A 186 -8.48 2.32 23.55
C ARG A 186 -8.64 1.47 24.81
N LYS A 187 -9.70 0.68 24.91
CA LYS A 187 -9.92 -0.23 26.05
C LYS A 187 -8.80 -1.27 26.23
N GLU A 188 -8.31 -1.86 25.12
CA GLU A 188 -7.18 -2.80 25.16
C GLU A 188 -5.87 -2.13 25.63
N MET A 189 -5.64 -0.88 25.23
CA MET A 189 -4.45 -0.14 25.63
C MET A 189 -4.51 0.29 27.10
N GLU A 190 -5.68 0.65 27.62
CA GLU A 190 -5.91 0.97 29.03
C GLU A 190 -5.66 -0.25 29.92
N MET A 191 -6.20 -1.42 29.57
CA MET A 191 -5.96 -2.68 30.32
C MET A 191 -4.49 -3.06 30.39
N LYS A 192 -3.73 -2.89 29.29
CA LYS A 192 -2.28 -3.18 29.24
C LYS A 192 -1.43 -2.19 30.04
N SER A 193 -1.94 -1.02 30.39
CA SER A 193 -1.22 -0.04 31.20
C SER A 193 -1.39 -0.25 32.71
N GLU A 194 -2.33 -1.10 33.10
CA GLU A 194 -2.65 -1.45 34.51
C GLU A 194 -1.95 -2.74 34.96
N GLU A 195 -1.33 -3.50 34.04
CA GLU A 195 -0.51 -4.68 34.30
C GLU A 195 0.97 -4.29 34.47
#